data_1c61296d6a470de2ed6e888468955432
#
_entry.id   1c61296d6a470de2ed6e888468955432
#
_cell.length_a   1.000
_cell.length_b   1.000
_cell.length_c   1.000
_cell.angle_alpha   90.00
_cell.angle_beta   90.00
_cell.angle_gamma   90.00
#
_symmetry.space_group_name_H-M   'P 1'
#
loop_
_entity.id
_entity.type
_entity.pdbx_description
1 polymer ?
#
loop_
_entity_poly.entity_id
_entity_poly.type
_entity_poly.pdbx_seq_one_letter_code
_entity_poly.pdbx_strand_id
1 'polypeptide(L)'
;MNKTSLLCLVFPALLVMSPAAVSAQQISFEDVVRNLRNPDPELRISAVRLLREARYPESIAPMAALVNDPINDIQLEVISTQLEFFLVEDIPMKRKVAFVVEVRSSSRAPRAFDLGPLAVWPKAAPPELVKSLLNAVDDENSTVRLEAIYAVGIVGGQGIEEDAEQQLIKALDHYDPAIRTGAARVIGRLRVRSAGDALVKAMNDSSPSVRYASMRALGEIGEGRAIQALTEQFTFYAKGEGAWSALDALARIAHPSSVELFKAHLADKDPYLRRAAAEGLGRTGYASAMETLQNVATTDHSSMVRAAAAFALRKLGQRTYLDRLIDFSDNDKTLDQVRAYLLEMGPTVMSELMPRLQEPSEKTRRTIVDVLGTVGDTSTIAAISPLLADRDSDVVQAATHAIERIKMRTQ
;
A
#
# COMPACT_ATOMS: atom_id res chain seq x y z
N MET A 1 -15.68 51.55 -55.68
CA MET A 1 -17.04 51.40 -56.24
C MET A 1 -17.72 50.28 -55.49
N ASN A 2 -18.73 50.63 -54.72
CA ASN A 2 -19.52 49.81 -53.82
C ASN A 2 -20.34 48.75 -54.56
N LYS A 3 -20.50 47.57 -53.95
CA LYS A 3 -21.73 46.77 -54.04
C LYS A 3 -21.98 46.11 -52.69
N THR A 4 -22.85 46.71 -51.93
CA THR A 4 -23.60 46.18 -50.80
C THR A 4 -24.60 45.16 -51.30
N SER A 5 -24.57 43.95 -50.80
CA SER A 5 -25.71 43.01 -50.94
C SER A 5 -26.35 42.80 -49.58
N LEU A 6 -27.59 43.26 -49.53
CA LEU A 6 -28.53 43.14 -48.41
C LEU A 6 -29.06 41.68 -48.36
N LEU A 7 -28.81 40.96 -47.29
CA LEU A 7 -29.41 39.67 -47.03
C LEU A 7 -30.47 39.84 -45.92
N CYS A 8 -31.72 39.78 -46.30
CA CYS A 8 -32.87 39.73 -45.35
C CYS A 8 -32.87 38.36 -44.66
N LEU A 9 -32.60 38.36 -43.35
CA LEU A 9 -32.84 37.22 -42.49
C LEU A 9 -34.19 37.41 -41.79
N VAL A 10 -35.13 36.54 -42.19
CA VAL A 10 -36.43 36.37 -41.51
C VAL A 10 -36.18 35.73 -40.15
N PHE A 11 -36.42 36.48 -39.08
CA PHE A 11 -36.44 35.93 -37.71
C PHE A 11 -37.78 35.25 -37.46
N PRO A 12 -37.83 33.96 -37.08
CA PRO A 12 -39.01 33.42 -36.44
C PRO A 12 -39.10 33.92 -35.01
N ALA A 13 -40.25 34.43 -34.63
CA ALA A 13 -40.60 34.85 -33.30
C ALA A 13 -40.42 33.66 -32.34
N LEU A 14 -39.30 33.63 -31.59
CA LEU A 14 -39.18 32.77 -30.43
C LEU A 14 -40.02 33.33 -29.29
N LEU A 15 -41.06 32.58 -28.93
CA LEU A 15 -41.78 32.75 -27.67
C LEU A 15 -40.74 32.68 -26.54
N VAL A 16 -40.55 33.82 -25.87
CA VAL A 16 -39.81 33.88 -24.62
C VAL A 16 -40.67 33.20 -23.55
N MET A 17 -40.53 31.89 -23.41
CA MET A 17 -40.91 31.21 -22.18
C MET A 17 -39.94 31.72 -21.08
N SER A 18 -40.48 32.44 -20.10
CA SER A 18 -39.77 32.71 -18.85
C SER A 18 -39.12 31.44 -18.36
N PRO A 19 -37.80 31.43 -18.03
CA PRO A 19 -37.24 30.34 -17.30
C PRO A 19 -37.91 30.38 -15.93
N ALA A 20 -38.89 29.49 -15.70
CA ALA A 20 -39.23 29.13 -14.34
C ALA A 20 -37.92 28.80 -13.67
N ALA A 21 -37.54 29.60 -12.68
CA ALA A 21 -36.39 29.32 -11.84
C ALA A 21 -36.61 27.93 -11.24
N VAL A 22 -36.01 26.94 -11.85
CA VAL A 22 -35.76 25.68 -11.19
C VAL A 22 -34.83 26.05 -10.06
N SER A 23 -35.42 26.34 -8.88
CA SER A 23 -34.65 26.44 -7.65
C SER A 23 -33.95 25.05 -7.55
N ALA A 24 -32.67 25.03 -7.82
CA ALA A 24 -31.85 23.86 -7.48
C ALA A 24 -32.08 23.70 -5.96
N GLN A 25 -32.93 22.73 -5.62
CA GLN A 25 -33.13 22.35 -4.24
C GLN A 25 -31.76 21.91 -3.75
N GLN A 26 -31.17 22.74 -2.89
CA GLN A 26 -29.91 22.43 -2.25
C GLN A 26 -30.17 21.21 -1.35
N ILE A 27 -29.85 20.01 -1.86
CA ILE A 27 -30.04 18.77 -1.12
C ILE A 27 -29.11 18.83 0.08
N SER A 28 -29.66 18.75 1.30
CA SER A 28 -28.84 18.79 2.51
C SER A 28 -28.05 17.50 2.67
N PHE A 29 -26.92 17.58 3.38
CA PHE A 29 -26.11 16.39 3.71
C PHE A 29 -26.97 15.32 4.42
N GLU A 30 -27.82 15.74 5.36
CA GLU A 30 -28.71 14.88 6.12
C GLU A 30 -29.74 14.15 5.23
N ASP A 31 -30.22 14.80 4.18
CA ASP A 31 -31.15 14.17 3.23
C ASP A 31 -30.43 13.11 2.38
N VAL A 32 -29.20 13.40 1.95
CA VAL A 32 -28.38 12.40 1.22
C VAL A 32 -28.06 11.21 2.12
N VAL A 33 -27.65 11.43 3.36
CA VAL A 33 -27.39 10.37 4.34
C VAL A 33 -28.66 9.55 4.64
N ARG A 34 -29.84 10.18 4.70
CA ARG A 34 -31.12 9.47 4.86
C ARG A 34 -31.38 8.52 3.69
N ASN A 35 -31.02 8.94 2.46
CA ASN A 35 -31.20 8.10 1.27
C ASN A 35 -30.27 6.87 1.23
N LEU A 36 -29.21 6.82 2.01
CA LEU A 36 -28.42 5.60 2.19
C LEU A 36 -29.24 4.41 2.77
N ARG A 37 -30.37 4.71 3.42
CA ARG A 37 -31.29 3.69 4.00
C ARG A 37 -32.59 3.56 3.23
N ASN A 38 -32.65 4.13 2.03
CA ASN A 38 -33.86 4.06 1.21
C ASN A 38 -34.13 2.62 0.74
N PRO A 39 -35.38 2.13 0.74
CA PRO A 39 -35.70 0.82 0.21
C PRO A 39 -35.40 0.70 -1.30
N ASP A 40 -35.45 1.81 -2.05
CA ASP A 40 -35.11 1.87 -3.47
C ASP A 40 -33.57 1.84 -3.66
N PRO A 41 -33.02 0.82 -4.32
CA PRO A 41 -31.58 0.71 -4.58
C PRO A 41 -31.01 1.86 -5.41
N GLU A 42 -31.78 2.41 -6.34
CA GLU A 42 -31.34 3.53 -7.18
C GLU A 42 -31.10 4.80 -6.35
N LEU A 43 -31.92 5.01 -5.32
CA LEU A 43 -31.73 6.13 -4.39
C LEU A 43 -30.52 5.88 -3.46
N ARG A 44 -30.27 4.62 -3.04
CA ARG A 44 -29.09 4.31 -2.24
C ARG A 44 -27.79 4.54 -3.02
N ILE A 45 -27.69 4.01 -4.25
CA ILE A 45 -26.49 4.18 -5.07
C ILE A 45 -26.27 5.63 -5.48
N SER A 46 -27.34 6.38 -5.77
CA SER A 46 -27.27 7.81 -6.05
C SER A 46 -26.75 8.60 -4.87
N ALA A 47 -27.18 8.27 -3.65
CA ALA A 47 -26.69 8.90 -2.42
C ALA A 47 -25.18 8.63 -2.22
N VAL A 48 -24.72 7.41 -2.45
CA VAL A 48 -23.28 7.06 -2.37
C VAL A 48 -22.47 7.89 -3.35
N ARG A 49 -22.93 8.02 -4.61
CA ARG A 49 -22.23 8.80 -5.65
C ARG A 49 -22.20 10.30 -5.32
N LEU A 50 -23.28 10.87 -4.79
CA LEU A 50 -23.30 12.26 -4.34
C LEU A 50 -22.31 12.51 -3.20
N LEU A 51 -22.24 11.61 -2.22
CA LEU A 51 -21.28 11.72 -1.11
C LEU A 51 -19.83 11.57 -1.58
N ARG A 52 -19.60 10.72 -2.57
CA ARG A 52 -18.29 10.58 -3.24
C ARG A 52 -17.85 11.87 -3.92
N GLU A 53 -18.74 12.47 -4.74
CA GLU A 53 -18.46 13.72 -5.45
C GLU A 53 -18.20 14.89 -4.50
N ALA A 54 -18.99 14.97 -3.42
CA ALA A 54 -18.86 16.00 -2.40
C ALA A 54 -17.61 15.84 -1.51
N ARG A 55 -17.01 14.63 -1.46
CA ARG A 55 -15.81 14.29 -0.67
C ARG A 55 -15.92 14.65 0.81
N TYR A 56 -17.09 14.48 1.42
CA TYR A 56 -17.30 14.70 2.84
C TYR A 56 -16.79 13.52 3.69
N PRO A 57 -15.70 13.67 4.50
CA PRO A 57 -15.20 12.59 5.37
C PRO A 57 -16.24 12.09 6.37
N GLU A 58 -17.16 12.95 6.79
CA GLU A 58 -18.27 12.62 7.70
C GLU A 58 -19.22 11.56 7.13
N SER A 59 -19.19 11.35 5.83
CA SER A 59 -20.00 10.33 5.15
C SER A 59 -19.46 8.90 5.33
N ILE A 60 -18.20 8.72 5.76
CA ILE A 60 -17.54 7.42 5.90
C ILE A 60 -18.34 6.50 6.82
N ALA A 61 -18.64 6.93 8.04
CA ALA A 61 -19.37 6.11 9.01
C ALA A 61 -20.84 5.82 8.57
N PRO A 62 -21.63 6.79 8.08
CA PRO A 62 -22.97 6.51 7.54
C PRO A 62 -23.01 5.52 6.38
N MET A 63 -22.01 5.53 5.48
CA MET A 63 -21.94 4.61 4.36
C MET A 63 -21.51 3.20 4.75
N ALA A 64 -20.85 3.01 5.89
CA ALA A 64 -20.25 1.73 6.27
C ALA A 64 -21.25 0.56 6.24
N ALA A 65 -22.51 0.79 6.63
CA ALA A 65 -23.54 -0.26 6.61
C ALA A 65 -23.84 -0.81 5.21
N LEU A 66 -23.69 0.00 4.16
CA LEU A 66 -23.95 -0.40 2.78
C LEU A 66 -22.84 -1.29 2.18
N VAL A 67 -21.73 -1.49 2.86
CA VAL A 67 -20.74 -2.52 2.52
C VAL A 67 -21.39 -3.92 2.56
N ASN A 68 -22.46 -4.08 3.33
CA ASN A 68 -23.24 -5.32 3.45
C ASN A 68 -24.66 -5.16 2.82
N ASP A 69 -24.81 -4.31 1.80
CA ASP A 69 -26.07 -4.15 1.07
C ASP A 69 -26.45 -5.47 0.37
N PRO A 70 -27.73 -5.81 0.23
CA PRO A 70 -28.14 -7.02 -0.49
C PRO A 70 -27.83 -6.98 -2.00
N ILE A 71 -27.39 -5.84 -2.53
CA ILE A 71 -27.07 -5.66 -3.95
C ILE A 71 -25.55 -5.46 -4.12
N ASN A 72 -24.90 -6.39 -4.80
CA ASN A 72 -23.45 -6.40 -4.99
C ASN A 72 -22.90 -5.12 -5.63
N ASP A 73 -23.61 -4.52 -6.58
CA ASP A 73 -23.18 -3.27 -7.23
C ASP A 73 -23.11 -2.10 -6.23
N ILE A 74 -24.01 -2.06 -5.25
CA ILE A 74 -23.98 -1.07 -4.18
C ILE A 74 -22.83 -1.34 -3.24
N GLN A 75 -22.60 -2.60 -2.84
CA GLN A 75 -21.45 -2.98 -1.99
C GLN A 75 -20.13 -2.55 -2.63
N LEU A 76 -19.92 -2.89 -3.90
CA LEU A 76 -18.68 -2.57 -4.62
C LEU A 76 -18.50 -1.06 -4.81
N GLU A 77 -19.56 -0.31 -5.12
CA GLU A 77 -19.53 1.14 -5.23
C GLU A 77 -19.17 1.78 -3.88
N VAL A 78 -19.75 1.29 -2.78
CA VAL A 78 -19.47 1.78 -1.43
C VAL A 78 -18.03 1.48 -1.02
N ILE A 79 -17.54 0.24 -1.19
CA ILE A 79 -16.15 -0.10 -0.87
C ILE A 79 -15.20 0.79 -1.68
N SER A 80 -15.46 0.96 -2.98
CA SER A 80 -14.67 1.83 -3.85
C SER A 80 -14.67 3.28 -3.37
N THR A 81 -15.85 3.81 -3.03
CA THR A 81 -16.02 5.18 -2.52
C THR A 81 -15.30 5.38 -1.19
N GLN A 82 -15.44 4.43 -0.26
CA GLN A 82 -14.76 4.47 1.04
C GLN A 82 -13.23 4.54 0.86
N LEU A 83 -12.67 3.73 -0.04
CA LEU A 83 -11.23 3.73 -0.29
C LEU A 83 -10.71 5.07 -0.80
N GLU A 84 -11.49 5.85 -1.56
CA GLU A 84 -11.07 7.17 -2.05
C GLU A 84 -10.76 8.17 -0.94
N PHE A 85 -11.37 8.01 0.23
CA PHE A 85 -11.06 8.85 1.39
C PHE A 85 -9.72 8.53 2.06
N PHE A 86 -9.19 7.33 1.80
CA PHE A 86 -7.94 6.84 2.40
C PHE A 86 -6.77 6.82 1.41
N LEU A 87 -7.02 6.87 0.11
CA LEU A 87 -5.98 6.85 -0.90
C LEU A 87 -5.45 8.25 -1.19
N VAL A 88 -4.13 8.35 -1.42
CA VAL A 88 -3.44 9.60 -1.76
C VAL A 88 -3.84 10.07 -3.16
N GLU A 89 -3.99 9.12 -4.10
CA GLU A 89 -4.37 9.38 -5.49
C GLU A 89 -5.45 8.40 -5.94
N ASP A 90 -6.27 8.83 -6.90
CA ASP A 90 -7.15 7.91 -7.59
C ASP A 90 -6.31 6.88 -8.36
N ILE A 91 -6.56 5.59 -8.09
CA ILE A 91 -5.90 4.52 -8.82
C ILE A 91 -6.45 4.52 -10.24
N PRO A 92 -5.65 4.90 -11.25
CA PRO A 92 -6.14 4.90 -12.61
C PRO A 92 -6.49 3.47 -13.02
N MET A 93 -7.75 3.25 -13.36
CA MET A 93 -8.16 2.03 -14.05
C MET A 93 -7.49 2.07 -15.42
N LYS A 94 -6.36 1.37 -15.59
CA LYS A 94 -5.72 1.25 -16.90
C LYS A 94 -6.71 0.58 -17.85
N ARG A 95 -7.41 1.39 -18.64
CA ARG A 95 -8.10 0.90 -19.83
C ARG A 95 -7.02 0.43 -20.80
N LYS A 96 -6.79 -0.87 -20.88
CA LYS A 96 -6.14 -1.42 -22.06
C LYS A 96 -7.16 -1.31 -23.20
N VAL A 97 -7.04 -0.27 -24.01
CA VAL A 97 -7.69 -0.19 -25.31
C VAL A 97 -6.87 -1.07 -26.25
N ALA A 98 -7.18 -2.34 -26.29
CA ALA A 98 -6.81 -3.22 -27.38
C ALA A 98 -7.88 -4.31 -27.48
N PHE A 99 -8.66 -4.25 -28.56
CA PHE A 99 -9.57 -5.25 -29.08
C PHE A 99 -10.24 -6.20 -28.08
N VAL A 100 -11.53 -5.86 -27.76
CA VAL A 100 -12.62 -6.74 -27.32
C VAL A 100 -12.40 -7.55 -26.03
N VAL A 101 -13.15 -7.20 -25.15
CA VAL A 101 -13.79 -7.63 -23.93
C VAL A 101 -13.50 -6.61 -22.84
N GLU A 102 -14.49 -5.77 -22.58
CA GLU A 102 -14.59 -5.06 -21.29
C GLU A 102 -14.66 -6.10 -20.20
N VAL A 103 -13.52 -6.52 -19.68
CA VAL A 103 -13.48 -7.15 -18.37
C VAL A 103 -13.69 -6.02 -17.37
N ARG A 104 -14.92 -5.72 -17.07
CA ARG A 104 -15.34 -4.95 -15.90
C ARG A 104 -15.02 -5.76 -14.66
N SER A 105 -13.79 -5.81 -14.26
CA SER A 105 -13.42 -6.15 -12.87
C SER A 105 -11.92 -6.14 -12.72
N SER A 106 -11.36 -4.98 -12.62
CA SER A 106 -10.10 -4.88 -11.93
C SER A 106 -10.42 -4.54 -10.48
N SER A 107 -10.33 -5.51 -9.60
CA SER A 107 -10.40 -5.34 -8.16
C SER A 107 -9.55 -4.13 -7.73
N ARG A 108 -10.18 -3.12 -7.14
CA ARG A 108 -9.52 -1.85 -6.80
C ARG A 108 -8.71 -1.96 -5.52
N ALA A 109 -9.28 -2.58 -4.50
CA ALA A 109 -8.63 -2.74 -3.20
C ALA A 109 -7.34 -3.59 -3.26
N PRO A 110 -7.28 -4.75 -3.93
CA PRO A 110 -6.02 -5.48 -4.10
C PRO A 110 -4.92 -4.65 -4.75
N ARG A 111 -5.24 -3.86 -5.78
CA ARG A 111 -4.27 -2.99 -6.45
C ARG A 111 -3.78 -1.87 -5.54
N ALA A 112 -4.70 -1.20 -4.84
CA ALA A 112 -4.37 -0.17 -3.86
C ALA A 112 -3.47 -0.71 -2.76
N PHE A 113 -3.79 -1.90 -2.29
CA PHE A 113 -2.98 -2.60 -1.30
C PHE A 113 -1.56 -2.86 -1.83
N ASP A 114 -1.39 -3.30 -3.08
CA ASP A 114 -0.09 -3.58 -3.69
C ASP A 114 0.79 -2.33 -3.88
N LEU A 115 0.20 -1.14 -4.01
CA LEU A 115 0.95 0.13 -4.05
C LEU A 115 1.67 0.45 -2.72
N GLY A 116 1.28 -0.21 -1.64
CA GLY A 116 1.94 -0.08 -0.35
C GLY A 116 1.45 1.10 0.50
N PRO A 117 2.09 1.31 1.66
CA PRO A 117 1.63 2.28 2.65
C PRO A 117 1.74 3.74 2.19
N LEU A 118 2.60 4.03 1.20
CA LEU A 118 2.73 5.39 0.65
C LEU A 118 1.52 5.83 -0.17
N ALA A 119 0.73 4.88 -0.69
CA ALA A 119 -0.50 5.18 -1.41
C ALA A 119 -1.70 5.49 -0.49
N VAL A 120 -1.50 5.42 0.85
CA VAL A 120 -2.57 5.56 1.83
C VAL A 120 -2.30 6.74 2.77
N TRP A 121 -3.32 7.56 3.03
CA TRP A 121 -3.24 8.61 4.04
C TRP A 121 -3.22 8.02 5.46
N PRO A 122 -2.47 8.60 6.40
CA PRO A 122 -2.42 8.13 7.79
C PRO A 122 -3.67 8.58 8.58
N LYS A 123 -4.84 8.11 8.15
CA LYS A 123 -6.14 8.40 8.78
C LYS A 123 -6.64 7.17 9.52
N ALA A 124 -7.22 7.38 10.70
CA ALA A 124 -7.96 6.33 11.40
C ALA A 124 -9.30 6.06 10.69
N ALA A 125 -9.63 4.79 10.53
CA ALA A 125 -10.93 4.39 10.03
C ALA A 125 -11.95 4.26 11.18
N PRO A 126 -13.22 4.65 10.95
CA PRO A 126 -14.28 4.35 11.91
C PRO A 126 -14.38 2.83 12.14
N PRO A 127 -14.52 2.36 13.41
CA PRO A 127 -14.66 0.92 13.72
C PRO A 127 -15.79 0.25 12.94
N GLU A 128 -16.89 0.98 12.71
CA GLU A 128 -18.03 0.48 11.95
C GLU A 128 -17.67 0.12 10.51
N LEU A 129 -16.76 0.87 9.88
CA LEU A 129 -16.28 0.56 8.52
C LEU A 129 -15.46 -0.73 8.54
N VAL A 130 -14.49 -0.84 9.44
CA VAL A 130 -13.64 -2.03 9.56
C VAL A 130 -14.50 -3.28 9.83
N LYS A 131 -15.47 -3.18 10.74
CA LYS A 131 -16.41 -4.26 11.06
C LYS A 131 -17.26 -4.65 9.84
N SER A 132 -17.80 -3.68 9.11
CA SER A 132 -18.61 -3.96 7.92
C SER A 132 -17.80 -4.61 6.81
N LEU A 133 -16.56 -4.19 6.60
CA LEU A 133 -15.64 -4.82 5.65
C LEU A 133 -15.31 -6.26 6.05
N LEU A 134 -15.05 -6.52 7.32
CA LEU A 134 -14.77 -7.87 7.81
C LEU A 134 -15.99 -8.80 7.67
N ASN A 135 -17.20 -8.31 7.90
CA ASN A 135 -18.41 -9.08 7.62
C ASN A 135 -18.54 -9.44 6.13
N ALA A 136 -18.19 -8.50 5.23
CA ALA A 136 -18.23 -8.73 3.80
C ALA A 136 -17.14 -9.70 3.27
N VAL A 137 -16.21 -10.13 4.12
CA VAL A 137 -15.25 -11.20 3.78
C VAL A 137 -15.95 -12.57 3.62
N ASP A 138 -17.11 -12.75 4.21
CA ASP A 138 -17.94 -13.96 4.09
C ASP A 138 -19.08 -13.79 3.06
N ASP A 139 -19.11 -12.70 2.25
CA ASP A 139 -20.13 -12.42 1.24
C ASP A 139 -20.22 -13.54 0.17
N GLU A 140 -21.40 -13.75 -0.42
CA GLU A 140 -21.59 -14.75 -1.48
C GLU A 140 -20.81 -14.40 -2.75
N ASN A 141 -20.65 -13.10 -3.04
CA ASN A 141 -19.92 -12.62 -4.21
C ASN A 141 -18.39 -12.59 -3.97
N SER A 142 -17.66 -13.37 -4.76
CA SER A 142 -16.19 -13.48 -4.65
C SER A 142 -15.46 -12.15 -4.85
N THR A 143 -16.00 -11.24 -5.68
CA THR A 143 -15.42 -9.92 -5.90
C THR A 143 -15.59 -9.04 -4.65
N VAL A 144 -16.77 -9.06 -4.02
CA VAL A 144 -17.04 -8.33 -2.78
C VAL A 144 -16.10 -8.82 -1.68
N ARG A 145 -15.97 -10.14 -1.50
CA ARG A 145 -15.02 -10.72 -0.51
C ARG A 145 -13.60 -10.22 -0.72
N LEU A 146 -13.12 -10.25 -1.97
CA LEU A 146 -11.74 -9.86 -2.30
C LEU A 146 -11.51 -8.35 -2.11
N GLU A 147 -12.47 -7.52 -2.53
CA GLU A 147 -12.42 -6.08 -2.28
C GLU A 147 -12.41 -5.79 -0.77
N ALA A 148 -13.28 -6.45 -0.01
CA ALA A 148 -13.43 -6.24 1.44
C ALA A 148 -12.16 -6.59 2.21
N ILE A 149 -11.56 -7.77 1.99
CA ILE A 149 -10.37 -8.18 2.76
C ILE A 149 -9.19 -7.24 2.52
N TYR A 150 -8.94 -6.81 1.28
CA TYR A 150 -7.86 -5.88 0.99
C TYR A 150 -8.17 -4.45 1.43
N ALA A 151 -9.44 -4.04 1.40
CA ALA A 151 -9.87 -2.76 1.96
C ALA A 151 -9.56 -2.66 3.46
N VAL A 152 -9.77 -3.74 4.24
CA VAL A 152 -9.35 -3.79 5.66
C VAL A 152 -7.85 -3.47 5.79
N GLY A 153 -6.99 -4.05 4.93
CA GLY A 153 -5.55 -3.81 4.95
C GLY A 153 -5.14 -2.39 4.55
N ILE A 154 -6.02 -1.63 3.89
CA ILE A 154 -5.80 -0.23 3.53
C ILE A 154 -6.27 0.68 4.68
N VAL A 155 -7.52 0.52 5.10
CA VAL A 155 -8.14 1.43 6.07
C VAL A 155 -7.67 1.18 7.51
N GLY A 156 -7.23 -0.05 7.84
CA GLY A 156 -6.75 -0.45 9.16
C GLY A 156 -5.32 -0.01 9.50
N GLY A 157 -4.65 0.79 8.64
CA GLY A 157 -3.24 1.14 8.78
C GLY A 157 -2.86 1.91 10.06
N GLN A 158 -3.81 2.49 10.78
CA GLN A 158 -3.61 3.12 12.10
C GLN A 158 -3.94 2.20 13.27
N GLY A 159 -4.17 0.91 13.02
CA GLY A 159 -4.58 -0.09 13.97
C GLY A 159 -6.03 -0.50 13.81
N ILE A 160 -6.35 -1.68 14.28
CA ILE A 160 -7.70 -2.24 14.34
C ILE A 160 -7.98 -2.75 15.76
N GLU A 161 -9.24 -2.82 16.12
CA GLU A 161 -9.67 -3.35 17.42
C GLU A 161 -9.42 -4.86 17.53
N GLU A 162 -9.31 -5.39 18.76
CA GLU A 162 -9.01 -6.80 19.02
C GLU A 162 -10.06 -7.76 18.39
N ASP A 163 -11.33 -7.40 18.45
CA ASP A 163 -12.40 -8.18 17.80
C ASP A 163 -12.21 -8.25 16.27
N ALA A 164 -11.74 -7.16 15.66
CA ALA A 164 -11.41 -7.12 14.23
C ALA A 164 -10.17 -7.95 13.90
N GLU A 165 -9.15 -7.95 14.77
CA GLU A 165 -8.00 -8.85 14.65
C GLU A 165 -8.44 -10.33 14.66
N GLN A 166 -9.32 -10.72 15.56
CA GLN A 166 -9.82 -12.10 15.66
C GLN A 166 -10.61 -12.52 14.42
N GLN A 167 -11.44 -11.63 13.86
CA GLN A 167 -12.14 -11.90 12.60
C GLN A 167 -11.16 -12.05 11.43
N LEU A 168 -10.14 -11.21 11.37
CA LEU A 168 -9.09 -11.28 10.34
C LEU A 168 -8.28 -12.58 10.46
N ILE A 169 -7.98 -13.03 11.69
CA ILE A 169 -7.31 -14.31 11.95
C ILE A 169 -8.22 -15.48 11.51
N LYS A 170 -9.52 -15.43 11.79
CA LYS A 170 -10.50 -16.44 11.33
C LYS A 170 -10.52 -16.54 9.81
N ALA A 171 -10.31 -15.44 9.06
CA ALA A 171 -10.28 -15.46 7.61
C ALA A 171 -9.10 -16.29 7.03
N LEU A 172 -8.09 -16.66 7.83
CA LEU A 172 -7.05 -17.62 7.42
C LEU A 172 -7.59 -19.06 7.24
N ASP A 173 -8.74 -19.39 7.82
CA ASP A 173 -9.41 -20.69 7.67
C ASP A 173 -10.58 -20.62 6.64
N HIS A 174 -10.75 -19.52 5.90
CA HIS A 174 -11.82 -19.36 4.92
C HIS A 174 -11.71 -20.41 3.79
N TYR A 175 -12.84 -20.88 3.25
CA TYR A 175 -12.84 -21.89 2.17
C TYR A 175 -12.17 -21.42 0.87
N ASP A 176 -12.26 -20.12 0.55
CA ASP A 176 -11.66 -19.51 -0.63
C ASP A 176 -10.17 -19.20 -0.40
N PRO A 177 -9.23 -19.82 -1.13
CA PRO A 177 -7.80 -19.57 -0.95
C PRO A 177 -7.37 -18.13 -1.28
N ALA A 178 -8.14 -17.40 -2.09
CA ALA A 178 -7.86 -15.98 -2.37
C ALA A 178 -8.06 -15.14 -1.12
N ILE A 179 -9.08 -15.45 -0.32
CA ILE A 179 -9.35 -14.78 0.96
C ILE A 179 -8.31 -15.17 1.99
N ARG A 180 -7.95 -16.46 2.13
CA ARG A 180 -6.87 -16.87 3.03
C ARG A 180 -5.55 -16.17 2.70
N THR A 181 -5.21 -16.04 1.40
CA THR A 181 -4.03 -15.30 0.93
C THR A 181 -4.13 -13.81 1.30
N GLY A 182 -5.28 -13.20 1.06
CA GLY A 182 -5.55 -11.80 1.42
C GLY A 182 -5.43 -11.56 2.92
N ALA A 183 -6.03 -12.45 3.72
CA ALA A 183 -5.95 -12.40 5.19
C ALA A 183 -4.50 -12.45 5.67
N ALA A 184 -3.69 -13.40 5.20
CA ALA A 184 -2.28 -13.50 5.56
C ALA A 184 -1.51 -12.21 5.21
N ARG A 185 -1.72 -11.66 4.01
CA ARG A 185 -1.08 -10.42 3.56
C ARG A 185 -1.50 -9.20 4.38
N VAL A 186 -2.78 -9.11 4.71
CA VAL A 186 -3.33 -8.01 5.52
C VAL A 186 -2.83 -8.10 6.97
N ILE A 187 -2.83 -9.30 7.56
CA ILE A 187 -2.26 -9.57 8.89
C ILE A 187 -0.80 -9.08 8.96
N GLY A 188 0.01 -9.44 7.98
CA GLY A 188 1.41 -8.99 7.91
C GLY A 188 1.50 -7.47 7.86
N ARG A 189 0.77 -6.81 6.96
CA ARG A 189 0.78 -5.34 6.81
C ARG A 189 0.35 -4.61 8.08
N LEU A 190 -0.73 -5.06 8.72
CA LEU A 190 -1.26 -4.47 9.95
C LEU A 190 -0.47 -4.90 11.19
N ARG A 191 0.50 -5.82 11.03
CA ARG A 191 1.35 -6.36 12.10
C ARG A 191 0.54 -6.96 13.25
N VAL A 192 -0.48 -7.74 12.93
CA VAL A 192 -1.34 -8.44 13.89
C VAL A 192 -0.55 -9.57 14.55
N ARG A 193 0.13 -9.28 15.65
CA ARG A 193 1.04 -10.22 16.32
C ARG A 193 0.31 -11.42 16.94
N SER A 194 -0.95 -11.25 17.31
CA SER A 194 -1.82 -12.31 17.82
C SER A 194 -2.05 -13.46 16.82
N ALA A 195 -1.77 -13.23 15.51
CA ALA A 195 -1.95 -14.20 14.44
C ALA A 195 -0.79 -15.22 14.29
N GLY A 196 0.27 -15.15 15.10
CA GLY A 196 1.48 -15.96 14.92
C GLY A 196 1.20 -17.45 14.73
N ASP A 197 0.47 -18.07 15.64
CA ASP A 197 0.17 -19.51 15.60
C ASP A 197 -0.72 -19.89 14.40
N ALA A 198 -1.69 -19.04 14.05
CA ALA A 198 -2.54 -19.25 12.89
C ALA A 198 -1.75 -19.16 11.56
N LEU A 199 -0.81 -18.22 11.45
CA LEU A 199 0.08 -18.12 10.30
C LEU A 199 1.04 -19.32 10.18
N VAL A 200 1.57 -19.83 11.31
CA VAL A 200 2.38 -21.06 11.31
C VAL A 200 1.56 -22.26 10.79
N LYS A 201 0.31 -22.39 11.20
CA LYS A 201 -0.61 -23.41 10.63
C LYS A 201 -0.81 -23.19 9.13
N ALA A 202 -1.03 -21.96 8.69
CA ALA A 202 -1.29 -21.60 7.29
C ALA A 202 -0.05 -21.77 6.36
N MET A 203 1.16 -21.90 6.90
CA MET A 203 2.34 -22.32 6.09
C MET A 203 2.20 -23.73 5.51
N ASN A 204 1.27 -24.55 5.99
CA ASN A 204 0.99 -25.89 5.47
C ASN A 204 -0.30 -25.95 4.65
N ASP A 205 -0.84 -24.80 4.22
CA ASP A 205 -2.04 -24.72 3.38
C ASP A 205 -1.88 -25.47 2.06
N SER A 206 -2.97 -25.99 1.52
CA SER A 206 -3.00 -26.62 0.19
C SER A 206 -2.58 -25.66 -0.93
N SER A 207 -2.93 -24.36 -0.81
CA SER A 207 -2.59 -23.33 -1.79
C SER A 207 -1.17 -22.79 -1.58
N PRO A 208 -0.29 -22.81 -2.59
CA PRO A 208 1.03 -22.22 -2.50
C PRO A 208 0.99 -20.72 -2.15
N SER A 209 0.02 -19.96 -2.71
CA SER A 209 -0.12 -18.53 -2.45
C SER A 209 -0.38 -18.25 -0.97
N VAL A 210 -1.19 -19.07 -0.30
CA VAL A 210 -1.45 -18.95 1.15
C VAL A 210 -0.17 -19.24 1.93
N ARG A 211 0.56 -20.33 1.58
CA ARG A 211 1.81 -20.67 2.26
C ARG A 211 2.84 -19.55 2.19
N TYR A 212 3.05 -18.98 0.99
CA TYR A 212 4.04 -17.91 0.78
C TYR A 212 3.63 -16.61 1.48
N ALA A 213 2.34 -16.26 1.40
CA ALA A 213 1.81 -15.09 2.10
C ALA A 213 1.96 -15.22 3.63
N SER A 214 1.71 -16.41 4.18
CA SER A 214 1.85 -16.69 5.61
C SER A 214 3.31 -16.59 6.08
N MET A 215 4.28 -17.15 5.30
CA MET A 215 5.69 -16.99 5.61
C MET A 215 6.11 -15.50 5.62
N ARG A 216 5.70 -14.73 4.62
CA ARG A 216 6.00 -13.28 4.56
C ARG A 216 5.39 -12.54 5.75
N ALA A 217 4.13 -12.84 6.08
CA ALA A 217 3.44 -12.24 7.23
C ALA A 217 4.16 -12.54 8.55
N LEU A 218 4.64 -13.78 8.76
CA LEU A 218 5.44 -14.14 9.94
C LEU A 218 6.72 -13.30 10.05
N GLY A 219 7.37 -13.02 8.92
CA GLY A 219 8.50 -12.10 8.87
C GLY A 219 8.12 -10.66 9.21
N GLU A 220 6.96 -10.18 8.73
CA GLU A 220 6.49 -8.80 8.96
C GLU A 220 6.05 -8.55 10.40
N ILE A 221 5.43 -9.55 11.06
CA ILE A 221 5.07 -9.47 12.48
C ILE A 221 6.25 -9.76 13.43
N GLY A 222 7.35 -10.32 12.89
CA GLY A 222 8.54 -10.65 13.68
C GLY A 222 8.34 -11.88 14.60
N GLU A 223 7.62 -12.91 14.17
CA GLU A 223 7.25 -14.08 14.98
C GLU A 223 8.44 -15.04 15.19
N GLY A 224 9.14 -14.85 16.30
CA GLY A 224 10.35 -15.64 16.63
C GLY A 224 10.08 -17.15 16.83
N ARG A 225 8.87 -17.55 17.23
CA ARG A 225 8.51 -18.98 17.39
C ARG A 225 8.40 -19.70 16.06
N ALA A 226 8.28 -18.96 14.93
CA ALA A 226 8.18 -19.53 13.60
C ALA A 226 9.54 -19.93 13.00
N ILE A 227 10.68 -19.60 13.61
CA ILE A 227 12.02 -19.77 13.02
C ILE A 227 12.28 -21.20 12.60
N GLN A 228 12.00 -22.18 13.46
CA GLN A 228 12.19 -23.59 13.14
C GLN A 228 11.33 -23.98 11.94
N ALA A 229 10.05 -23.68 11.98
CA ALA A 229 9.11 -24.04 10.91
C ALA A 229 9.48 -23.35 9.58
N LEU A 230 9.93 -22.08 9.60
CA LEU A 230 10.43 -21.37 8.42
C LEU A 230 11.70 -22.00 7.87
N THR A 231 12.61 -22.48 8.73
CA THR A 231 13.83 -23.18 8.29
C THR A 231 13.50 -24.53 7.64
N GLU A 232 12.52 -25.27 8.17
CA GLU A 232 12.00 -26.49 7.57
C GLU A 232 11.36 -26.22 6.21
N GLN A 233 10.54 -25.16 6.08
CA GLN A 233 9.96 -24.76 4.80
C GLN A 233 11.03 -24.33 3.77
N PHE A 234 12.05 -23.59 4.20
CA PHE A 234 13.17 -23.23 3.34
C PHE A 234 13.87 -24.49 2.79
N THR A 235 14.14 -25.47 3.65
CA THR A 235 14.78 -26.75 3.26
C THR A 235 13.87 -27.55 2.32
N PHE A 236 12.57 -27.57 2.57
CA PHE A 236 11.58 -28.28 1.76
C PHE A 236 11.51 -27.73 0.33
N TYR A 237 11.44 -26.39 0.18
CA TYR A 237 11.35 -25.77 -1.14
C TYR A 237 12.69 -25.78 -1.89
N ALA A 238 13.79 -25.61 -1.19
CA ALA A 238 15.15 -25.53 -1.71
C ALA A 238 15.41 -24.42 -2.76
N LYS A 239 14.41 -23.96 -3.51
CA LYS A 239 14.50 -22.93 -4.56
C LYS A 239 13.14 -22.30 -4.88
N GLY A 240 13.17 -21.18 -5.62
CA GLY A 240 11.97 -20.50 -6.10
C GLY A 240 11.21 -19.74 -4.98
N GLU A 241 9.99 -19.38 -5.25
CA GLU A 241 9.21 -18.44 -4.41
C GLU A 241 9.02 -18.92 -2.96
N GLY A 242 8.89 -20.24 -2.75
CA GLY A 242 8.79 -20.80 -1.40
C GLY A 242 10.08 -20.60 -0.60
N ALA A 243 11.23 -20.89 -1.18
CA ALA A 243 12.54 -20.67 -0.54
C ALA A 243 12.79 -19.16 -0.31
N TRP A 244 12.45 -18.31 -1.30
CA TRP A 244 12.58 -16.85 -1.15
C TRP A 244 11.73 -16.33 0.00
N SER A 245 10.45 -16.76 0.08
CA SER A 245 9.52 -16.32 1.13
C SER A 245 9.97 -16.75 2.52
N ALA A 246 10.49 -17.99 2.65
CA ALA A 246 10.99 -18.50 3.91
C ALA A 246 12.27 -17.78 4.37
N LEU A 247 13.26 -17.61 3.48
CA LEU A 247 14.52 -16.95 3.84
C LEU A 247 14.33 -15.46 4.09
N ASP A 248 13.44 -14.78 3.33
CA ASP A 248 13.08 -13.39 3.55
C ASP A 248 12.40 -13.18 4.91
N ALA A 249 11.49 -14.09 5.30
CA ALA A 249 10.87 -14.09 6.62
C ALA A 249 11.91 -14.25 7.75
N LEU A 250 12.81 -15.23 7.63
CA LEU A 250 13.91 -15.41 8.58
C LEU A 250 14.82 -14.16 8.68
N ALA A 251 15.12 -13.53 7.52
CA ALA A 251 15.89 -12.30 7.48
C ALA A 251 15.19 -11.11 8.15
N ARG A 252 13.85 -11.03 8.08
CA ARG A 252 13.05 -10.00 8.77
C ARG A 252 12.94 -10.25 10.26
N ILE A 253 12.76 -11.51 10.69
CA ILE A 253 12.76 -11.90 12.11
C ILE A 253 14.15 -11.61 12.74
N ALA A 254 15.23 -11.76 11.97
CA ALA A 254 16.58 -11.37 12.33
C ALA A 254 17.10 -12.05 13.62
N HIS A 255 16.75 -13.32 13.84
CA HIS A 255 17.22 -14.04 15.02
C HIS A 255 18.66 -14.59 14.83
N PRO A 256 19.51 -14.56 15.86
CA PRO A 256 20.91 -15.03 15.76
C PRO A 256 21.05 -16.48 15.31
N SER A 257 20.09 -17.37 15.61
CA SER A 257 20.15 -18.79 15.17
C SER A 257 20.11 -18.95 13.64
N SER A 258 19.67 -17.94 12.90
CA SER A 258 19.60 -17.99 11.42
C SER A 258 20.91 -17.53 10.75
N VAL A 259 21.93 -17.04 11.50
CA VAL A 259 23.17 -16.48 10.96
C VAL A 259 23.90 -17.48 10.07
N GLU A 260 24.05 -18.74 10.50
CA GLU A 260 24.75 -19.75 9.70
C GLU A 260 24.03 -20.05 8.38
N LEU A 261 22.71 -20.02 8.38
CA LEU A 261 21.90 -20.15 7.16
C LEU A 261 22.17 -18.97 6.21
N PHE A 262 22.19 -17.73 6.72
CA PHE A 262 22.48 -16.56 5.88
C PHE A 262 23.90 -16.61 5.31
N LYS A 263 24.90 -17.00 6.10
CA LYS A 263 26.28 -17.20 5.63
C LYS A 263 26.36 -18.18 4.48
N ALA A 264 25.68 -19.32 4.60
CA ALA A 264 25.67 -20.38 3.58
C ALA A 264 25.07 -19.91 2.25
N HIS A 265 24.11 -18.95 2.28
CA HIS A 265 23.41 -18.48 1.08
C HIS A 265 23.87 -17.11 0.56
N LEU A 266 24.88 -16.49 1.19
CA LEU A 266 25.41 -15.20 0.71
C LEU A 266 26.11 -15.31 -0.66
N ALA A 267 26.59 -16.50 -1.03
CA ALA A 267 27.19 -16.80 -2.33
C ALA A 267 26.33 -17.74 -3.21
N ASP A 268 25.01 -17.82 -2.93
CA ASP A 268 24.08 -18.67 -3.68
C ASP A 268 24.01 -18.26 -5.16
N LYS A 269 23.65 -19.19 -6.04
CA LYS A 269 23.43 -18.91 -7.47
C LYS A 269 22.21 -18.00 -7.68
N ASP A 270 21.20 -18.12 -6.82
CA ASP A 270 19.97 -17.34 -6.88
C ASP A 270 20.16 -15.96 -6.23
N PRO A 271 20.02 -14.84 -6.97
CA PRO A 271 20.20 -13.51 -6.43
C PRO A 271 19.16 -13.13 -5.36
N TYR A 272 17.98 -13.75 -5.36
CA TYR A 272 16.97 -13.50 -4.32
C TYR A 272 17.41 -14.09 -2.98
N LEU A 273 18.05 -15.28 -2.99
CA LEU A 273 18.61 -15.89 -1.78
C LEU A 273 19.82 -15.10 -1.27
N ARG A 274 20.74 -14.67 -2.18
CA ARG A 274 21.87 -13.80 -1.76
C ARG A 274 21.40 -12.49 -1.14
N ARG A 275 20.35 -11.85 -1.71
CA ARG A 275 19.75 -10.63 -1.18
C ARG A 275 19.24 -10.85 0.25
N ALA A 276 18.38 -11.85 0.44
CA ALA A 276 17.80 -12.15 1.75
C ALA A 276 18.89 -12.52 2.79
N ALA A 277 19.93 -13.25 2.38
CA ALA A 277 21.07 -13.56 3.23
C ALA A 277 21.84 -12.31 3.67
N ALA A 278 22.13 -11.39 2.75
CA ALA A 278 22.79 -10.12 3.08
C ALA A 278 21.96 -9.30 4.07
N GLU A 279 20.64 -9.15 3.80
CA GLU A 279 19.70 -8.46 4.68
C GLU A 279 19.66 -9.08 6.09
N GLY A 280 19.59 -10.41 6.17
CA GLY A 280 19.56 -11.16 7.41
C GLY A 280 20.81 -10.95 8.25
N LEU A 281 21.99 -10.97 7.64
CA LEU A 281 23.27 -10.70 8.31
C LEU A 281 23.34 -9.27 8.87
N GLY A 282 22.82 -8.29 8.12
CA GLY A 282 22.75 -6.91 8.57
C GLY A 282 21.78 -6.72 9.75
N ARG A 283 20.56 -7.29 9.64
CA ARG A 283 19.52 -7.15 10.68
C ARG A 283 19.87 -7.91 11.97
N THR A 284 20.55 -9.05 11.88
CA THR A 284 21.05 -9.78 13.05
C THR A 284 22.21 -9.09 13.76
N GLY A 285 22.80 -8.05 13.16
CA GLY A 285 23.96 -7.37 13.74
C GLY A 285 25.25 -8.19 13.67
N TYR A 286 25.37 -9.17 12.77
CA TYR A 286 26.52 -10.06 12.69
C TYR A 286 27.74 -9.37 12.09
N ALA A 287 28.51 -8.68 12.94
CA ALA A 287 29.64 -7.85 12.54
C ALA A 287 30.76 -8.61 11.81
N SER A 288 30.94 -9.90 12.07
CA SER A 288 31.97 -10.72 11.41
C SER A 288 31.74 -10.87 9.91
N ALA A 289 30.55 -10.56 9.40
CA ALA A 289 30.25 -10.57 7.96
C ALA A 289 30.66 -9.28 7.22
N MET A 290 31.18 -8.25 7.91
CA MET A 290 31.44 -6.94 7.30
C MET A 290 32.33 -7.01 6.06
N GLU A 291 33.47 -7.70 6.12
CA GLU A 291 34.39 -7.81 5.00
C GLU A 291 33.75 -8.51 3.79
N THR A 292 33.04 -9.61 4.04
CA THR A 292 32.31 -10.35 2.97
C THR A 292 31.20 -9.48 2.37
N LEU A 293 30.43 -8.75 3.20
CA LEU A 293 29.39 -7.82 2.73
C LEU A 293 29.98 -6.65 1.94
N GLN A 294 31.16 -6.14 2.28
CA GLN A 294 31.87 -5.11 1.51
C GLN A 294 32.25 -5.61 0.12
N ASN A 295 32.74 -6.84 0.03
CA ASN A 295 33.00 -7.47 -1.25
C ASN A 295 31.70 -7.62 -2.06
N VAL A 296 30.62 -8.17 -1.49
CA VAL A 296 29.31 -8.33 -2.14
C VAL A 296 28.75 -6.98 -2.60
N ALA A 297 28.82 -5.92 -1.79
CA ALA A 297 28.35 -4.58 -2.13
C ALA A 297 29.06 -3.95 -3.35
N THR A 298 30.26 -4.44 -3.67
CA THR A 298 31.06 -3.91 -4.79
C THR A 298 31.06 -4.82 -6.01
N THR A 299 31.06 -6.13 -5.84
CA THR A 299 31.36 -7.08 -6.90
C THR A 299 30.16 -7.93 -7.38
N ASP A 300 29.07 -8.00 -6.59
CA ASP A 300 27.90 -8.80 -7.03
C ASP A 300 27.32 -8.28 -8.34
N HIS A 301 26.99 -9.19 -9.24
CA HIS A 301 26.41 -8.82 -10.55
C HIS A 301 25.01 -8.23 -10.45
N SER A 302 24.24 -8.57 -9.40
CA SER A 302 22.89 -8.06 -9.16
C SER A 302 22.91 -6.75 -8.38
N SER A 303 22.35 -5.67 -8.95
CA SER A 303 22.18 -4.41 -8.23
C SER A 303 21.32 -4.55 -6.98
N MET A 304 20.32 -5.44 -7.00
CA MET A 304 19.49 -5.77 -5.85
C MET A 304 20.32 -6.35 -4.70
N VAL A 305 21.27 -7.23 -4.98
CA VAL A 305 22.15 -7.82 -3.97
C VAL A 305 23.15 -6.79 -3.44
N ARG A 306 23.74 -5.96 -4.33
CA ARG A 306 24.64 -4.87 -3.90
C ARG A 306 23.93 -3.88 -2.99
N ALA A 307 22.67 -3.52 -3.31
CA ALA A 307 21.86 -2.64 -2.46
C ALA A 307 21.56 -3.28 -1.08
N ALA A 308 21.26 -4.58 -1.05
CA ALA A 308 21.05 -5.33 0.19
C ALA A 308 22.32 -5.38 1.06
N ALA A 309 23.48 -5.60 0.45
CA ALA A 309 24.77 -5.57 1.16
C ALA A 309 25.11 -4.16 1.69
N ALA A 310 24.82 -3.09 0.94
CA ALA A 310 24.96 -1.72 1.40
C ALA A 310 24.04 -1.41 2.59
N PHE A 311 22.79 -1.84 2.54
CA PHE A 311 21.86 -1.78 3.66
C PHE A 311 22.38 -2.54 4.88
N ALA A 312 22.85 -3.77 4.70
CA ALA A 312 23.41 -4.59 5.77
C ALA A 312 24.62 -3.90 6.45
N LEU A 313 25.55 -3.35 5.66
CA LEU A 313 26.70 -2.62 6.17
C LEU A 313 26.29 -1.35 6.94
N ARG A 314 25.28 -0.63 6.45
CA ARG A 314 24.72 0.52 7.18
C ARG A 314 24.10 0.10 8.52
N LYS A 315 23.36 -1.02 8.56
CA LYS A 315 22.83 -1.62 9.81
C LYS A 315 23.93 -2.03 10.77
N LEU A 316 25.09 -2.48 10.26
CA LEU A 316 26.28 -2.82 11.04
C LEU A 316 27.12 -1.59 11.46
N GLY A 317 26.61 -0.38 11.25
CA GLY A 317 27.23 0.88 11.71
C GLY A 317 28.16 1.56 10.70
N GLN A 318 28.29 1.05 9.49
CA GLN A 318 29.11 1.65 8.42
C GLN A 318 28.38 2.82 7.76
N ARG A 319 28.53 4.04 8.30
CA ARG A 319 27.76 5.23 7.89
C ARG A 319 27.89 5.58 6.41
N THR A 320 29.09 5.43 5.83
CA THR A 320 29.36 5.74 4.41
C THR A 320 28.54 4.91 3.42
N TYR A 321 27.96 3.79 3.83
CA TYR A 321 27.11 2.97 2.99
C TYR A 321 25.68 3.51 2.84
N LEU A 322 25.28 4.52 3.59
CA LEU A 322 24.01 5.23 3.33
C LEU A 322 24.05 5.94 1.98
N ASP A 323 25.15 6.61 1.64
CA ASP A 323 25.30 7.30 0.35
C ASP A 323 25.21 6.29 -0.80
N ARG A 324 25.96 5.18 -0.70
CA ARG A 324 25.87 4.09 -1.69
C ARG A 324 24.47 3.50 -1.81
N LEU A 325 23.74 3.40 -0.71
CA LEU A 325 22.37 2.90 -0.74
C LEU A 325 21.45 3.89 -1.47
N ILE A 326 21.62 5.19 -1.21
CA ILE A 326 20.86 6.25 -1.89
C ILE A 326 21.11 6.24 -3.40
N ASP A 327 22.37 6.03 -3.86
CA ASP A 327 22.71 5.95 -5.28
C ASP A 327 21.90 4.86 -6.03
N PHE A 328 21.54 3.77 -5.34
CA PHE A 328 20.69 2.73 -5.93
C PHE A 328 19.23 3.15 -6.15
N SER A 329 18.78 4.28 -5.59
CA SER A 329 17.43 4.81 -5.84
C SER A 329 17.23 5.40 -7.25
N ASP A 330 18.32 5.67 -7.96
CA ASP A 330 18.27 6.13 -9.36
C ASP A 330 17.95 5.00 -10.36
N ASN A 331 18.01 3.75 -9.93
CA ASN A 331 17.75 2.58 -10.75
C ASN A 331 16.35 2.00 -10.46
N ASP A 332 15.47 1.93 -11.47
CA ASP A 332 14.10 1.41 -11.36
C ASP A 332 14.01 0.01 -10.75
N LYS A 333 15.05 -0.84 -10.94
CA LYS A 333 15.06 -2.20 -10.38
C LYS A 333 15.31 -2.24 -8.88
N THR A 334 15.86 -1.19 -8.30
CA THR A 334 16.24 -1.13 -6.89
C THR A 334 15.57 0.01 -6.11
N LEU A 335 14.87 0.92 -6.79
CA LEU A 335 14.22 2.08 -6.20
C LEU A 335 13.28 1.71 -5.05
N ASP A 336 12.36 0.78 -5.27
CA ASP A 336 11.40 0.36 -4.24
C ASP A 336 12.08 -0.38 -3.08
N GLN A 337 13.13 -1.16 -3.38
CA GLN A 337 13.94 -1.84 -2.37
C GLN A 337 14.69 -0.83 -1.49
N VAL A 338 15.32 0.18 -2.08
CA VAL A 338 16.02 1.25 -1.35
C VAL A 338 15.04 2.04 -0.48
N ARG A 339 13.89 2.40 -1.03
CA ARG A 339 12.83 3.08 -0.28
C ARG A 339 12.40 2.27 0.94
N ALA A 340 12.19 0.96 0.77
CA ALA A 340 11.84 0.06 1.89
C ALA A 340 12.93 0.02 2.96
N TYR A 341 14.20 -0.02 2.58
CA TYR A 341 15.32 0.00 3.53
C TYR A 341 15.43 1.34 4.29
N LEU A 342 15.26 2.46 3.61
CA LEU A 342 15.27 3.78 4.25
C LEU A 342 14.11 3.93 5.24
N LEU A 343 12.91 3.44 4.87
CA LEU A 343 11.75 3.39 5.76
C LEU A 343 11.98 2.48 6.98
N GLU A 344 12.65 1.32 6.80
CA GLU A 344 13.01 0.42 7.90
C GLU A 344 14.02 1.07 8.87
N MET A 345 14.96 1.85 8.37
CA MET A 345 15.89 2.60 9.21
C MET A 345 15.19 3.74 9.98
N GLY A 346 14.07 4.21 9.47
CA GLY A 346 13.19 5.15 10.15
C GLY A 346 13.84 6.50 10.51
N PRO A 347 13.48 7.09 11.66
CA PRO A 347 13.96 8.43 12.04
C PRO A 347 15.48 8.54 12.19
N THR A 348 16.21 7.41 12.38
CA THR A 348 17.66 7.42 12.61
C THR A 348 18.48 7.95 11.44
N VAL A 349 17.92 7.98 10.22
CA VAL A 349 18.59 8.48 9.01
C VAL A 349 18.11 9.85 8.57
N MET A 350 17.10 10.44 9.20
CA MET A 350 16.49 11.71 8.77
C MET A 350 17.50 12.84 8.62
N SER A 351 18.37 13.03 9.62
CA SER A 351 19.38 14.10 9.58
C SER A 351 20.42 13.93 8.48
N GLU A 352 20.64 12.68 8.05
CA GLU A 352 21.56 12.35 6.96
C GLU A 352 20.85 12.45 5.58
N LEU A 353 19.51 12.25 5.53
CA LEU A 353 18.70 12.36 4.30
C LEU A 353 18.37 13.80 3.93
N MET A 354 18.09 14.69 4.89
CA MET A 354 17.70 16.07 4.61
C MET A 354 18.68 16.84 3.68
N PRO A 355 20.02 16.77 3.86
CA PRO A 355 20.96 17.41 2.95
C PRO A 355 20.91 16.84 1.52
N ARG A 356 20.40 15.61 1.34
CA ARG A 356 20.30 14.92 0.04
C ARG A 356 19.06 15.30 -0.77
N LEU A 357 18.22 16.17 -0.28
CA LEU A 357 17.06 16.72 -1.03
C LEU A 357 17.46 17.53 -2.26
N GLN A 358 18.75 17.86 -2.42
CA GLN A 358 19.32 18.58 -3.57
C GLN A 358 20.00 17.64 -4.59
N GLU A 359 19.85 16.31 -4.47
CA GLU A 359 20.45 15.35 -5.38
C GLU A 359 20.04 15.64 -6.86
N PRO A 360 20.94 15.42 -7.84
CA PRO A 360 20.65 15.68 -9.24
C PRO A 360 19.48 14.84 -9.78
N SER A 361 19.39 13.56 -9.37
CA SER A 361 18.36 12.62 -9.81
C SER A 361 17.00 12.95 -9.17
N GLU A 362 15.97 13.11 -10.01
CA GLU A 362 14.59 13.29 -9.57
C GLU A 362 14.06 12.06 -8.81
N LYS A 363 14.45 10.85 -9.23
CA LYS A 363 14.07 9.60 -8.56
C LYS A 363 14.62 9.53 -7.14
N THR A 364 15.87 9.98 -6.97
CA THR A 364 16.53 10.04 -5.66
C THR A 364 15.83 11.08 -4.77
N ARG A 365 15.60 12.31 -5.28
CA ARG A 365 14.89 13.34 -4.52
C ARG A 365 13.51 12.88 -4.10
N ARG A 366 12.72 12.31 -5.04
CA ARG A 366 11.40 11.75 -4.76
C ARG A 366 11.45 10.66 -3.68
N THR A 367 12.39 9.71 -3.79
CA THR A 367 12.55 8.64 -2.79
C THR A 367 12.84 9.19 -1.40
N ILE A 368 13.71 10.18 -1.29
CA ILE A 368 14.05 10.82 -0.01
C ILE A 368 12.82 11.56 0.55
N VAL A 369 12.08 12.29 -0.29
CA VAL A 369 10.84 12.97 0.10
C VAL A 369 9.79 12.00 0.61
N ASP A 370 9.56 10.88 -0.09
CA ASP A 370 8.62 9.82 0.31
C ASP A 370 8.96 9.26 1.70
N VAL A 371 10.26 9.00 1.94
CA VAL A 371 10.75 8.51 3.23
C VAL A 371 10.55 9.57 4.31
N LEU A 372 11.02 10.79 4.09
CA LEU A 372 10.89 11.90 5.05
C LEU A 372 9.43 12.22 5.35
N GLY A 373 8.53 12.17 4.35
CA GLY A 373 7.10 12.32 4.53
C GLY A 373 6.48 11.24 5.42
N THR A 374 7.08 10.04 5.46
CA THR A 374 6.58 8.91 6.26
C THR A 374 7.15 8.89 7.67
N VAL A 375 8.44 9.16 7.85
CA VAL A 375 9.12 9.05 9.16
C VAL A 375 9.39 10.40 9.82
N GLY A 376 9.30 11.50 9.08
CA GLY A 376 9.59 12.86 9.53
C GLY A 376 8.54 13.44 10.46
N ASP A 377 8.88 14.55 11.07
CA ASP A 377 8.05 15.37 11.95
C ASP A 377 7.86 16.77 11.37
N THR A 378 7.27 17.69 12.16
CA THR A 378 7.04 19.08 11.74
C THR A 378 8.31 19.83 11.36
N SER A 379 9.47 19.48 11.96
CA SER A 379 10.76 20.10 11.61
C SER A 379 11.21 19.75 10.19
N THR A 380 10.81 18.57 9.71
CA THR A 380 11.12 18.07 8.36
C THR A 380 10.41 18.86 7.28
N ILE A 381 9.24 19.47 7.58
CA ILE A 381 8.46 20.29 6.63
C ILE A 381 9.30 21.42 6.06
N ALA A 382 10.10 22.08 6.88
CA ALA A 382 10.96 23.18 6.44
C ALA A 382 12.01 22.73 5.40
N ALA A 383 12.54 21.52 5.55
CA ALA A 383 13.51 20.96 4.61
C ALA A 383 12.86 20.52 3.27
N ILE A 384 11.62 20.03 3.31
CA ILE A 384 10.88 19.57 2.11
C ILE A 384 10.28 20.75 1.33
N SER A 385 9.85 21.83 2.01
CA SER A 385 9.12 22.97 1.41
C SER A 385 9.75 23.57 0.15
N PRO A 386 11.09 23.71 0.01
CA PRO A 386 11.70 24.19 -1.23
C PRO A 386 11.38 23.33 -2.46
N LEU A 387 11.11 22.03 -2.28
CA LEU A 387 10.79 21.10 -3.37
C LEU A 387 9.36 21.25 -3.92
N LEU A 388 8.52 22.09 -3.31
CA LEU A 388 7.23 22.52 -3.90
C LEU A 388 7.44 23.34 -5.19
N ALA A 389 8.66 23.82 -5.43
CA ALA A 389 9.07 24.51 -6.67
C ALA A 389 10.17 23.72 -7.43
N ASP A 390 10.25 22.40 -7.24
CA ASP A 390 11.19 21.55 -7.97
C ASP A 390 10.88 21.57 -9.46
N ARG A 391 11.92 21.42 -10.29
CA ARG A 391 11.80 21.36 -11.74
C ARG A 391 11.02 20.14 -12.26
N ASP A 392 10.94 19.10 -11.46
CA ASP A 392 10.26 17.84 -11.76
C ASP A 392 8.90 17.76 -11.06
N SER A 393 7.83 17.50 -11.83
CA SER A 393 6.45 17.48 -11.31
C SER A 393 6.18 16.37 -10.31
N ASP A 394 6.84 15.21 -10.48
CA ASP A 394 6.67 14.07 -9.57
C ASP A 394 7.30 14.36 -8.21
N VAL A 395 8.42 15.12 -8.20
CA VAL A 395 9.03 15.60 -6.94
C VAL A 395 8.15 16.64 -6.26
N VAL A 396 7.54 17.57 -7.01
CA VAL A 396 6.58 18.56 -6.47
C VAL A 396 5.39 17.85 -5.84
N GLN A 397 4.83 16.86 -6.52
CA GLN A 397 3.71 16.08 -6.03
C GLN A 397 4.09 15.28 -4.75
N ALA A 398 5.24 14.60 -4.77
CA ALA A 398 5.74 13.89 -3.60
C ALA A 398 5.96 14.84 -2.40
N ALA A 399 6.51 16.04 -2.62
CA ALA A 399 6.70 17.04 -1.58
C ALA A 399 5.38 17.52 -0.98
N THR A 400 4.38 17.76 -1.83
CA THR A 400 3.02 18.11 -1.39
C THR A 400 2.44 17.03 -0.50
N HIS A 401 2.45 15.77 -0.96
CA HIS A 401 1.92 14.63 -0.20
C HIS A 401 2.70 14.38 1.10
N ALA A 402 4.02 14.54 1.07
CA ALA A 402 4.85 14.37 2.27
C ALA A 402 4.50 15.39 3.36
N ILE A 403 4.35 16.68 2.99
CA ILE A 403 3.98 17.74 3.92
C ILE A 403 2.58 17.49 4.50
N GLU A 404 1.60 17.12 3.66
CA GLU A 404 0.25 16.81 4.12
C GLU A 404 0.24 15.59 5.07
N ARG A 405 1.00 14.55 4.74
CA ARG A 405 1.13 13.35 5.56
C ARG A 405 1.72 13.67 6.95
N ILE A 406 2.75 14.50 7.01
CA ILE A 406 3.32 14.96 8.28
C ILE A 406 2.30 15.73 9.08
N LYS A 407 1.59 16.68 8.47
CA LYS A 407 0.55 17.46 9.15
C LYS A 407 -0.57 16.59 9.72
N MET A 408 -1.05 15.60 8.95
CA MET A 408 -2.10 14.67 9.42
C MET A 408 -1.68 13.82 10.62
N ARG A 409 -0.39 13.52 10.76
CA ARG A 409 0.12 12.72 11.90
C ARG A 409 0.39 13.55 13.15
N THR A 410 0.52 14.86 13.00
CA THR A 410 0.92 15.78 14.09
C THR A 410 -0.23 16.64 14.60
N GLN A 411 -1.42 16.55 13.99
CA GLN A 411 -2.70 17.08 14.48
C GLN A 411 -3.36 16.09 15.43
#